data_d78c9de3b4282eec8fb63aab9c120423
#
_entry.id   d78c9de3b4282eec8fb63aab9c120423
#
_cell.length_a   1.000
_cell.length_b   1.000
_cell.length_c   1.000
_cell.angle_alpha   90.00
_cell.angle_beta   90.00
_cell.angle_gamma   90.00
#
_symmetry.space_group_name_H-M   'P 1'
#
loop_
_entity.id
_entity.type
_entity.pdbx_description
1 polymer ?
#
loop_
_entity_poly.entity_id
_entity_poly.type
_entity_poly.pdbx_seq_one_letter_code
_entity_poly.pdbx_strand_id
1 'polypeptide(L)'
;MPGRGALHAGLAGLLLSLSLLSSASGFAASIPENATANEIGSGWHCDSGYREVEGTCTAIAMPANAYLTGRPFGRGWSCNRGFREADGQCSAIVVPANGYLNASGDRWECDLGYRQDAESCVALAIPAHAYPTHASFGTGWACERGYRAEARSCVAIAVPANGYLVNASRGRGWLCERGFRPSGDACVTVNVPQNAYLGDSGDSWVCKRGYRAKGDQCVAVPVPANGYFVDSSYGTGWKCARGYRVDGDACAPVVPPPNAHVDYSGNDWACDEPYLKQGGECVAP
;
A
#
# COMPACT_ATOMS: atom_id res chain seq x y z
N MET A 1 43.75 -49.15 -35.98
CA MET A 1 44.29 -50.33 -36.68
C MET A 1 43.60 -51.56 -36.14
N PRO A 2 43.35 -52.53 -36.95
CA PRO A 2 42.26 -52.77 -37.87
C PRO A 2 41.56 -54.11 -37.50
N GLY A 3 40.46 -54.39 -38.03
CA GLY A 3 40.09 -55.01 -39.22
C GLY A 3 38.65 -55.55 -39.13
N ARG A 4 37.79 -55.28 -40.05
CA ARG A 4 37.49 -56.14 -41.23
C ARG A 4 36.95 -57.56 -40.87
N GLY A 5 35.84 -57.94 -41.28
CA GLY A 5 35.05 -57.91 -42.49
C GLY A 5 33.89 -58.88 -42.35
N ALA A 6 32.94 -58.74 -43.01
CA ALA A 6 32.49 -59.12 -44.39
C ALA A 6 31.27 -60.03 -44.34
N LEU A 7 30.20 -59.53 -44.96
CA LEU A 7 29.36 -60.11 -46.02
C LEU A 7 28.81 -61.58 -45.89
N HIS A 8 27.46 -61.69 -45.95
CA HIS A 8 26.70 -62.35 -47.10
C HIS A 8 25.22 -62.42 -46.70
N ALA A 9 24.37 -61.76 -47.41
CA ALA A 9 23.50 -62.26 -48.47
C ALA A 9 22.28 -63.12 -48.07
N GLY A 10 21.12 -62.46 -48.20
CA GLY A 10 19.98 -62.96 -48.96
C GLY A 10 19.02 -63.93 -48.28
N LEU A 11 17.77 -63.50 -48.11
CA LEU A 11 16.60 -64.17 -48.78
C LEU A 11 15.31 -63.42 -48.40
N ALA A 12 14.48 -63.19 -49.39
CA ALA A 12 13.17 -62.62 -49.31
C ALA A 12 12.24 -63.48 -48.46
N GLY A 13 11.55 -62.86 -47.47
CA GLY A 13 10.49 -63.50 -46.71
C GLY A 13 9.32 -62.56 -46.58
N LEU A 14 8.24 -62.89 -47.26
CA LEU A 14 6.92 -62.23 -47.19
C LEU A 14 6.40 -62.25 -45.77
N LEU A 15 6.33 -61.11 -45.11
CA LEU A 15 5.75 -60.99 -43.76
C LEU A 15 4.36 -60.40 -43.81
N LEU A 16 3.38 -61.25 -43.50
CA LEU A 16 2.02 -60.90 -43.13
C LEU A 16 2.07 -59.91 -41.94
N SER A 17 1.58 -58.69 -42.14
CA SER A 17 1.39 -57.70 -41.07
C SER A 17 0.19 -58.10 -40.22
N LEU A 18 0.46 -58.72 -39.09
CA LEU A 18 -0.52 -58.96 -38.03
C LEU A 18 -0.65 -57.65 -37.18
N SER A 19 -1.70 -56.88 -37.43
CA SER A 19 -2.05 -55.69 -36.65
C SER A 19 -2.50 -56.15 -35.26
N LEU A 20 -1.62 -56.07 -34.28
CA LEU A 20 -1.96 -56.14 -32.85
C LEU A 20 -2.68 -54.85 -32.43
N LEU A 21 -4.00 -54.89 -32.38
CA LEU A 21 -4.82 -53.94 -31.68
C LEU A 21 -4.50 -54.09 -30.18
N SER A 22 -3.56 -53.28 -29.66
CA SER A 22 -3.38 -53.08 -28.22
C SER A 22 -4.59 -52.35 -27.66
N SER A 23 -5.53 -53.10 -27.12
CA SER A 23 -6.59 -52.55 -26.26
C SER A 23 -5.93 -51.97 -25.03
N ALA A 24 -5.73 -50.64 -24.99
CA ALA A 24 -5.39 -49.94 -23.78
C ALA A 24 -6.61 -50.05 -22.84
N SER A 25 -6.60 -51.05 -21.96
CA SER A 25 -7.51 -51.10 -20.82
C SER A 25 -7.18 -49.92 -19.92
N GLY A 26 -7.91 -48.82 -20.08
CA GLY A 26 -7.89 -47.70 -19.11
C GLY A 26 -8.33 -48.28 -17.78
N PHE A 27 -7.38 -48.46 -16.85
CA PHE A 27 -7.71 -48.69 -15.46
C PHE A 27 -8.43 -47.43 -14.98
N ALA A 28 -9.77 -47.49 -14.91
CA ALA A 28 -10.50 -46.54 -14.10
C ALA A 28 -9.93 -46.68 -12.68
N ALA A 29 -9.25 -45.64 -12.19
CA ALA A 29 -8.74 -45.61 -10.84
C ALA A 29 -9.96 -45.85 -9.91
N SER A 30 -9.96 -46.97 -9.20
CA SER A 30 -11.03 -47.28 -8.23
C SER A 30 -10.97 -46.24 -7.11
N ILE A 31 -12.11 -45.63 -6.81
CA ILE A 31 -12.24 -44.70 -5.66
C ILE A 31 -11.96 -45.53 -4.41
N PRO A 32 -11.01 -45.12 -3.54
CA PRO A 32 -10.72 -45.83 -2.32
C PRO A 32 -11.89 -45.76 -1.32
N GLU A 33 -11.87 -46.70 -0.36
CA GLU A 33 -12.83 -46.63 0.77
C GLU A 33 -12.70 -45.31 1.53
N ASN A 34 -13.82 -44.76 1.95
CA ASN A 34 -13.90 -43.43 2.63
C ASN A 34 -13.43 -42.26 1.77
N ALA A 35 -13.67 -42.37 0.44
CA ALA A 35 -13.43 -41.31 -0.52
C ALA A 35 -14.67 -41.06 -1.39
N THR A 36 -14.86 -39.83 -1.78
CA THR A 36 -15.91 -39.39 -2.69
C THR A 36 -15.30 -38.86 -3.99
N ALA A 37 -15.92 -39.21 -5.14
CA ALA A 37 -15.53 -38.66 -6.43
C ALA A 37 -15.63 -37.14 -6.49
N ASN A 38 -14.70 -36.48 -7.16
CA ASN A 38 -14.80 -35.05 -7.38
C ASN A 38 -15.99 -34.71 -8.28
N GLU A 39 -16.77 -33.69 -7.93
CA GLU A 39 -17.92 -33.24 -8.75
C GLU A 39 -17.49 -32.69 -10.11
N ILE A 40 -16.30 -32.15 -10.21
CA ILE A 40 -15.73 -31.54 -11.43
C ILE A 40 -14.31 -32.07 -11.61
N GLY A 41 -14.03 -32.60 -12.80
CA GLY A 41 -12.72 -33.19 -13.17
C GLY A 41 -12.61 -34.66 -12.89
N SER A 42 -11.38 -35.17 -12.90
CA SER A 42 -11.03 -36.55 -12.56
C SER A 42 -10.46 -36.61 -11.14
N GLY A 43 -10.67 -37.75 -10.50
CA GLY A 43 -10.10 -38.06 -9.19
C GLY A 43 -11.14 -38.10 -8.07
N TRP A 44 -10.67 -38.15 -6.86
CA TRP A 44 -11.46 -38.29 -5.64
C TRP A 44 -10.82 -37.48 -4.50
N HIS A 45 -11.55 -37.27 -3.43
CA HIS A 45 -11.06 -36.72 -2.16
C HIS A 45 -11.56 -37.57 -1.01
N CYS A 46 -10.80 -37.62 0.08
CA CYS A 46 -11.23 -38.35 1.27
C CYS A 46 -12.44 -37.67 1.94
N ASP A 47 -13.33 -38.49 2.45
CA ASP A 47 -14.47 -38.04 3.23
C ASP A 47 -14.04 -37.31 4.51
N SER A 48 -14.96 -36.52 5.09
CA SER A 48 -14.69 -35.81 6.34
C SER A 48 -14.25 -36.78 7.44
N GLY A 49 -13.12 -36.47 8.09
CA GLY A 49 -12.54 -37.34 9.13
C GLY A 49 -11.44 -38.27 8.61
N TYR A 50 -11.17 -38.25 7.32
CA TYR A 50 -10.11 -39.03 6.69
C TYR A 50 -9.12 -38.11 5.96
N ARG A 51 -7.91 -38.60 5.76
CA ARG A 51 -6.89 -37.95 4.92
C ARG A 51 -6.24 -38.95 3.97
N GLU A 52 -5.78 -38.42 2.86
CA GLU A 52 -5.02 -39.22 1.90
C GLU A 52 -3.62 -39.53 2.42
N VAL A 53 -3.31 -40.82 2.44
CA VAL A 53 -1.99 -41.36 2.73
C VAL A 53 -1.73 -42.46 1.72
N GLU A 54 -0.72 -42.29 0.86
CA GLU A 54 -0.32 -43.27 -0.14
C GLU A 54 -1.48 -43.81 -1.02
N GLY A 55 -2.38 -42.90 -1.46
CA GLY A 55 -3.51 -43.24 -2.33
C GLY A 55 -4.69 -43.90 -1.62
N THR A 56 -4.72 -43.92 -0.30
CA THR A 56 -5.83 -44.45 0.50
C THR A 56 -6.32 -43.38 1.50
N CYS A 57 -7.57 -43.48 1.94
CA CYS A 57 -8.12 -42.58 2.94
C CYS A 57 -8.02 -43.18 4.35
N THR A 58 -7.10 -42.67 5.15
CA THR A 58 -6.84 -43.12 6.51
C THR A 58 -7.57 -42.21 7.50
N ALA A 59 -8.24 -42.80 8.52
CA ALA A 59 -8.92 -42.04 9.56
C ALA A 59 -7.95 -41.10 10.31
N ILE A 60 -8.39 -39.85 10.53
CA ILE A 60 -7.63 -38.85 11.28
C ILE A 60 -7.71 -39.23 12.79
N ALA A 61 -6.58 -39.63 13.36
CA ALA A 61 -6.46 -39.85 14.78
C ALA A 61 -6.56 -38.50 15.51
N MET A 62 -7.71 -38.25 16.12
CA MET A 62 -8.02 -36.99 16.80
C MET A 62 -7.85 -37.19 18.33
N PRO A 63 -7.08 -36.33 19.01
CA PRO A 63 -6.97 -36.42 20.48
C PRO A 63 -8.25 -35.98 21.17
N ALA A 64 -8.36 -36.27 22.46
CA ALA A 64 -9.44 -35.75 23.29
C ALA A 64 -9.45 -34.21 23.26
N ASN A 65 -10.61 -33.57 23.35
CA ASN A 65 -10.81 -32.13 23.33
C ASN A 65 -10.36 -31.45 22.00
N ALA A 66 -10.41 -32.20 20.89
CA ALA A 66 -10.20 -31.69 19.55
C ALA A 66 -11.48 -31.82 18.70
N TYR A 67 -11.50 -31.13 17.57
CA TYR A 67 -12.54 -31.22 16.53
C TYR A 67 -11.92 -31.28 15.14
N LEU A 68 -12.62 -31.87 14.19
CA LEU A 68 -12.20 -31.94 12.80
C LEU A 68 -12.31 -30.55 12.13
N THR A 69 -11.27 -30.14 11.40
CA THR A 69 -11.27 -28.82 10.73
C THR A 69 -11.84 -28.88 9.31
N GLY A 70 -12.05 -30.05 8.74
CA GLY A 70 -12.44 -30.24 7.33
C GLY A 70 -11.40 -29.72 6.31
N ARG A 71 -10.19 -29.42 6.75
CA ARG A 71 -9.12 -28.96 5.86
C ARG A 71 -8.33 -30.14 5.31
N PRO A 72 -8.05 -30.19 4.00
CA PRO A 72 -7.27 -31.27 3.39
C PRO A 72 -5.78 -31.24 3.77
N PHE A 73 -5.30 -30.11 4.35
CA PHE A 73 -3.90 -29.92 4.72
C PHE A 73 -3.72 -29.85 6.24
N GLY A 74 -2.53 -30.20 6.72
CA GLY A 74 -2.18 -30.19 8.13
C GLY A 74 -2.67 -31.44 8.87
N ARG A 75 -2.98 -31.30 10.15
CA ARG A 75 -3.38 -32.44 11.01
C ARG A 75 -4.84 -32.89 10.80
N GLY A 76 -5.66 -32.05 10.16
CA GLY A 76 -7.09 -32.30 9.96
C GLY A 76 -7.96 -32.02 11.21
N TRP A 77 -7.36 -31.65 12.34
CA TRP A 77 -8.05 -31.31 13.57
C TRP A 77 -7.47 -30.07 14.25
N SER A 78 -8.23 -29.47 15.12
CA SER A 78 -7.83 -28.37 16.02
C SER A 78 -8.39 -28.62 17.43
N CYS A 79 -7.75 -28.03 18.43
CA CYS A 79 -8.25 -28.12 19.79
C CYS A 79 -9.53 -27.30 19.98
N ASN A 80 -10.42 -27.79 20.84
CA ASN A 80 -11.58 -27.06 21.29
C ASN A 80 -11.18 -25.77 22.01
N ARG A 81 -12.08 -24.79 22.05
CA ARG A 81 -11.90 -23.58 22.83
C ARG A 81 -11.54 -23.88 24.27
N GLY A 82 -10.52 -23.23 24.80
CA GLY A 82 -10.01 -23.47 26.14
C GLY A 82 -8.93 -24.56 26.21
N PHE A 83 -8.54 -25.08 25.07
CA PHE A 83 -7.44 -26.02 24.96
C PHE A 83 -6.42 -25.53 23.95
N ARG A 84 -5.16 -25.86 24.17
CA ARG A 84 -4.07 -25.60 23.21
C ARG A 84 -3.35 -26.92 22.88
N GLU A 85 -2.83 -26.95 21.69
CA GLU A 85 -2.06 -28.08 21.21
C GLU A 85 -0.65 -28.07 21.84
N ALA A 86 -0.30 -29.20 22.42
CA ALA A 86 1.01 -29.51 22.93
C ALA A 86 1.29 -31.02 22.72
N ASP A 87 2.40 -31.33 22.03
CA ASP A 87 2.84 -32.71 21.78
C ASP A 87 1.77 -33.61 21.15
N GLY A 88 0.99 -33.07 20.20
CA GLY A 88 -0.08 -33.80 19.50
C GLY A 88 -1.34 -34.03 20.34
N GLN A 89 -1.47 -33.43 21.51
CA GLN A 89 -2.62 -33.50 22.42
C GLN A 89 -3.22 -32.10 22.62
N CYS A 90 -4.47 -32.05 23.06
CA CYS A 90 -5.13 -30.82 23.48
C CYS A 90 -5.13 -30.69 24.99
N SER A 91 -4.25 -29.84 25.51
CA SER A 91 -4.12 -29.56 26.94
C SER A 91 -4.97 -28.37 27.34
N ALA A 92 -5.67 -28.47 28.49
CA ALA A 92 -6.48 -27.37 29.01
C ALA A 92 -5.63 -26.11 29.29
N ILE A 93 -6.16 -24.95 28.91
CA ILE A 93 -5.56 -23.66 29.21
C ILE A 93 -5.99 -23.24 30.61
N VAL A 94 -5.02 -23.06 31.50
CA VAL A 94 -5.27 -22.48 32.82
C VAL A 94 -5.26 -20.95 32.66
N VAL A 95 -6.43 -20.34 32.78
CA VAL A 95 -6.58 -18.89 32.73
C VAL A 95 -6.30 -18.33 34.12
N PRO A 96 -5.29 -17.43 34.26
CA PRO A 96 -4.99 -16.83 35.56
C PRO A 96 -6.06 -15.83 36.01
N ALA A 97 -6.00 -15.42 37.27
CA ALA A 97 -6.84 -14.33 37.77
C ALA A 97 -6.59 -13.06 36.95
N ASN A 98 -7.63 -12.29 36.66
CA ASN A 98 -7.59 -11.10 35.78
C ASN A 98 -7.13 -11.41 34.35
N GLY A 99 -7.39 -12.62 33.87
CA GLY A 99 -7.19 -13.07 32.51
C GLY A 99 -8.46 -13.62 31.88
N TYR A 100 -8.48 -13.73 30.58
CA TYR A 100 -9.57 -14.31 29.79
C TYR A 100 -9.01 -15.06 28.57
N LEU A 101 -9.80 -16.01 28.03
CA LEU A 101 -9.44 -16.65 26.78
C LEU A 101 -9.58 -15.65 25.60
N ASN A 102 -8.57 -15.58 24.77
CA ASN A 102 -8.63 -14.77 23.55
C ASN A 102 -9.77 -15.20 22.61
N ALA A 103 -9.97 -14.46 21.53
CA ALA A 103 -11.05 -14.74 20.57
C ALA A 103 -10.96 -16.14 19.94
N SER A 104 -9.75 -16.62 19.62
CA SER A 104 -9.54 -17.98 19.09
C SER A 104 -9.68 -19.07 20.15
N GLY A 105 -9.58 -18.72 21.44
CA GLY A 105 -9.70 -19.65 22.54
C GLY A 105 -8.51 -20.59 22.71
N ASP A 106 -7.39 -20.30 22.08
CA ASP A 106 -6.18 -21.12 22.07
C ASP A 106 -5.07 -20.61 23.02
N ARG A 107 -5.31 -19.46 23.65
CA ARG A 107 -4.46 -18.85 24.67
C ARG A 107 -5.28 -17.91 25.54
N TRP A 108 -4.69 -17.49 26.63
CA TRP A 108 -5.27 -16.47 27.50
C TRP A 108 -4.57 -15.12 27.28
N GLU A 109 -5.26 -14.05 27.58
CA GLU A 109 -4.81 -12.67 27.57
C GLU A 109 -5.24 -12.02 28.90
N CYS A 110 -4.56 -10.95 29.30
CA CYS A 110 -4.94 -10.24 30.52
C CYS A 110 -6.07 -9.23 30.28
N ASP A 111 -6.89 -9.05 31.28
CA ASP A 111 -7.91 -8.00 31.34
C ASP A 111 -7.29 -6.62 31.18
N LEU A 112 -8.11 -5.67 30.73
CA LEU A 112 -7.71 -4.29 30.58
C LEU A 112 -7.20 -3.72 31.92
N GLY A 113 -6.02 -3.09 31.90
CA GLY A 113 -5.36 -2.62 33.12
C GLY A 113 -4.39 -3.61 33.75
N TYR A 114 -4.23 -4.77 33.13
CA TYR A 114 -3.25 -5.79 33.54
C TYR A 114 -2.29 -6.09 32.39
N ARG A 115 -1.13 -6.61 32.71
CA ARG A 115 -0.15 -7.11 31.74
C ARG A 115 0.28 -8.52 32.09
N GLN A 116 0.63 -9.26 31.09
CA GLN A 116 1.17 -10.60 31.27
C GLN A 116 2.59 -10.54 31.88
N ASP A 117 2.79 -11.29 32.94
CA ASP A 117 4.07 -11.53 33.58
C ASP A 117 4.19 -13.03 33.86
N ALA A 118 5.01 -13.69 33.07
CA ALA A 118 5.07 -15.16 33.02
C ALA A 118 3.67 -15.78 32.82
N GLU A 119 3.14 -16.48 33.81
CA GLU A 119 1.84 -17.18 33.80
C GLU A 119 0.74 -16.46 34.62
N SER A 120 0.93 -15.17 34.86
CA SER A 120 -0.01 -14.36 35.64
C SER A 120 -0.31 -13.04 34.98
N CYS A 121 -1.41 -12.41 35.39
CA CYS A 121 -1.77 -11.04 35.04
C CYS A 121 -1.51 -10.11 36.21
N VAL A 122 -0.55 -9.21 36.07
CA VAL A 122 -0.19 -8.20 37.09
C VAL A 122 -0.79 -6.85 36.76
N ALA A 123 -1.29 -6.14 37.75
CA ALA A 123 -1.89 -4.81 37.57
C ALA A 123 -0.86 -3.82 37.02
N LEU A 124 -1.28 -3.02 36.05
CA LEU A 124 -0.48 -1.91 35.53
C LEU A 124 -0.49 -0.73 36.50
N ALA A 125 0.66 -0.15 36.74
CA ALA A 125 0.74 1.16 37.41
C ALA A 125 0.34 2.25 36.42
N ILE A 126 -0.94 2.64 36.43
CA ILE A 126 -1.49 3.67 35.55
C ILE A 126 -1.32 5.03 36.24
N PRO A 127 -0.61 5.99 35.65
CA PRO A 127 -0.42 7.30 36.23
C PRO A 127 -1.71 8.15 36.19
N ALA A 128 -1.73 9.23 36.95
CA ALA A 128 -2.81 10.21 36.87
C ALA A 128 -2.95 10.73 35.44
N HIS A 129 -4.18 11.01 35.00
CA HIS A 129 -4.51 11.44 33.63
C HIS A 129 -4.10 10.45 32.56
N ALA A 130 -4.10 9.17 32.85
CA ALA A 130 -3.96 8.07 31.90
C ALA A 130 -5.09 7.06 32.03
N TYR A 131 -5.32 6.32 30.97
CA TYR A 131 -6.26 5.22 30.93
C TYR A 131 -5.59 3.96 30.34
N PRO A 132 -6.00 2.78 30.74
CA PRO A 132 -5.43 1.52 30.22
C PRO A 132 -5.79 1.32 28.76
N THR A 133 -4.90 0.65 28.01
CA THR A 133 -5.10 0.31 26.60
C THR A 133 -4.79 -1.17 26.36
N HIS A 134 -5.43 -1.78 25.36
CA HIS A 134 -5.12 -3.13 24.87
C HIS A 134 -3.85 -3.20 24.01
N ALA A 135 -2.97 -2.23 24.08
CA ALA A 135 -1.75 -2.24 23.28
C ALA A 135 -0.82 -3.38 23.74
N SER A 136 -0.51 -4.28 22.83
CA SER A 136 0.43 -5.39 23.05
C SER A 136 1.88 -4.93 23.27
N PHE A 137 2.16 -3.66 22.98
CA PHE A 137 3.48 -3.03 23.10
C PHE A 137 3.39 -1.72 23.88
N GLY A 138 4.44 -1.38 24.59
CA GLY A 138 4.56 -0.13 25.33
C GLY A 138 4.17 -0.25 26.80
N THR A 139 3.64 0.83 27.35
CA THR A 139 3.32 0.93 28.78
C THR A 139 2.00 0.29 29.19
N GLY A 140 1.13 -0.07 28.21
CA GLY A 140 -0.22 -0.56 28.45
C GLY A 140 -1.23 0.53 28.85
N TRP A 141 -0.86 1.79 28.79
CA TRP A 141 -1.73 2.94 29.03
C TRP A 141 -1.44 4.08 28.06
N ALA A 142 -2.39 4.97 27.90
CA ALA A 142 -2.27 6.21 27.13
C ALA A 142 -2.75 7.39 27.97
N CYS A 143 -2.23 8.59 27.69
CA CYS A 143 -2.68 9.78 28.38
C CYS A 143 -4.06 10.22 27.88
N GLU A 144 -4.84 10.82 28.80
CA GLU A 144 -6.08 11.50 28.48
C GLU A 144 -5.83 12.68 27.52
N ARG A 145 -6.89 13.11 26.83
CA ARG A 145 -6.84 14.29 25.98
C ARG A 145 -6.39 15.53 26.77
N GLY A 146 -5.43 16.25 26.23
CA GLY A 146 -4.82 17.40 26.88
C GLY A 146 -3.56 17.07 27.67
N TYR A 147 -3.17 15.81 27.68
CA TYR A 147 -1.93 15.35 28.31
C TYR A 147 -1.06 14.61 27.32
N ARG A 148 0.24 14.62 27.54
CA ARG A 148 1.22 13.84 26.77
C ARG A 148 2.05 12.97 27.71
N ALA A 149 2.50 11.83 27.17
CA ALA A 149 3.37 10.94 27.92
C ALA A 149 4.78 11.52 28.03
N GLU A 150 5.25 11.66 29.26
CA GLU A 150 6.65 11.96 29.58
C GLU A 150 7.16 10.92 30.57
N ALA A 151 8.17 10.15 30.16
CA ALA A 151 8.67 9.01 30.92
C ALA A 151 7.54 8.05 31.39
N ARG A 152 7.10 8.13 32.63
CA ARG A 152 6.07 7.26 33.23
C ARG A 152 4.87 8.04 33.75
N SER A 153 4.65 9.25 33.28
CA SER A 153 3.57 10.13 33.69
C SER A 153 2.88 10.79 32.52
N CYS A 154 1.71 11.35 32.75
CA CYS A 154 1.00 12.19 31.81
C CYS A 154 1.09 13.65 32.25
N VAL A 155 1.74 14.48 31.44
CA VAL A 155 1.94 15.90 31.71
C VAL A 155 0.99 16.72 30.86
N ALA A 156 0.37 17.72 31.47
CA ALA A 156 -0.57 18.61 30.78
C ALA A 156 0.11 19.32 29.58
N ILE A 157 -0.59 19.39 28.47
CA ILE A 157 -0.15 20.12 27.28
C ILE A 157 -0.48 21.60 27.49
N ALA A 158 0.55 22.44 27.60
CA ALA A 158 0.37 23.89 27.65
C ALA A 158 0.00 24.40 26.24
N VAL A 159 -1.28 24.69 26.03
CA VAL A 159 -1.78 25.27 24.77
C VAL A 159 -1.59 26.79 24.85
N PRO A 160 -0.86 27.43 23.92
CA PRO A 160 -0.68 28.87 23.90
C PRO A 160 -1.98 29.59 23.53
N ALA A 161 -2.00 30.92 23.79
CA ALA A 161 -3.07 31.78 23.27
C ALA A 161 -3.16 31.64 21.75
N ASN A 162 -4.38 31.64 21.20
CA ASN A 162 -4.67 31.38 19.77
C ASN A 162 -4.20 30.01 19.27
N GLY A 163 -4.12 29.03 20.19
CA GLY A 163 -3.87 27.63 19.88
C GLY A 163 -5.03 26.74 20.34
N TYR A 164 -5.09 25.53 19.83
CA TYR A 164 -6.07 24.52 20.21
C TYR A 164 -5.46 23.12 20.27
N LEU A 165 -5.99 22.27 21.15
CA LEU A 165 -5.56 20.88 21.31
C LEU A 165 -5.89 20.02 20.08
N VAL A 166 -4.93 19.23 19.66
CA VAL A 166 -5.13 18.22 18.63
C VAL A 166 -4.79 16.82 19.16
N ASN A 167 -5.48 15.80 18.64
CA ASN A 167 -5.15 14.40 18.92
C ASN A 167 -3.96 13.99 18.06
N ALA A 168 -2.75 14.36 18.49
CA ALA A 168 -1.54 13.93 17.83
C ALA A 168 -0.70 13.08 18.79
N SER A 169 -0.41 11.85 18.42
CA SER A 169 0.51 10.95 19.14
C SER A 169 1.96 11.43 19.09
N ARG A 170 2.25 12.41 18.24
CA ARG A 170 3.59 13.03 18.08
C ARG A 170 3.45 14.55 17.94
N GLY A 171 4.50 15.27 18.32
CA GLY A 171 4.54 16.72 18.20
C GLY A 171 4.10 17.45 19.47
N ARG A 172 3.67 18.69 19.31
CA ARG A 172 3.35 19.59 20.43
C ARG A 172 2.01 19.29 21.12
N GLY A 173 1.13 18.52 20.46
CA GLY A 173 -0.23 18.27 20.92
C GLY A 173 -1.19 19.46 20.71
N TRP A 174 -0.76 20.54 20.09
CA TRP A 174 -1.57 21.69 19.72
C TRP A 174 -1.19 22.26 18.35
N LEU A 175 -2.13 22.95 17.73
CA LEU A 175 -1.96 23.74 16.51
C LEU A 175 -2.44 25.16 16.77
N CYS A 176 -2.01 26.09 15.93
CA CYS A 176 -2.50 27.47 15.99
C CYS A 176 -3.83 27.59 15.24
N GLU A 177 -4.67 28.50 15.72
CA GLU A 177 -5.88 28.92 15.04
C GLU A 177 -5.56 29.57 13.70
N ARG A 178 -6.55 29.59 12.80
CA ARG A 178 -6.43 30.24 11.49
C ARG A 178 -6.05 31.72 11.65
N GLY A 179 -5.03 32.16 10.92
CA GLY A 179 -4.45 33.48 11.02
C GLY A 179 -3.26 33.58 11.95
N PHE A 180 -2.89 32.46 12.56
CA PHE A 180 -1.71 32.37 13.44
C PHE A 180 -0.79 31.24 12.94
N ARG A 181 0.49 31.38 13.22
CA ARG A 181 1.52 30.37 12.93
C ARG A 181 2.35 30.04 14.15
N PRO A 182 2.87 28.83 14.29
CA PRO A 182 3.72 28.48 15.41
C PRO A 182 5.05 29.21 15.35
N SER A 183 5.48 29.73 16.49
CA SER A 183 6.79 30.33 16.69
C SER A 183 7.26 29.98 18.11
N GLY A 184 8.21 29.01 18.21
CA GLY A 184 8.55 28.40 19.49
C GLY A 184 7.28 27.77 20.12
N ASP A 185 7.00 28.10 21.37
CA ASP A 185 5.83 27.59 22.10
C ASP A 185 4.62 28.54 22.05
N ALA A 186 4.59 29.46 21.11
CA ALA A 186 3.52 30.44 20.93
C ALA A 186 2.89 30.39 19.55
N CYS A 187 1.67 30.90 19.42
CA CYS A 187 1.01 31.20 18.16
C CYS A 187 1.08 32.68 17.87
N VAL A 188 1.81 33.06 16.81
CA VAL A 188 1.98 34.48 16.42
C VAL A 188 1.12 34.75 15.17
N THR A 189 0.61 35.98 15.08
CA THR A 189 -0.23 36.43 13.97
C THR A 189 0.52 36.31 12.63
N VAL A 190 -0.15 35.81 11.59
CA VAL A 190 0.31 35.86 10.22
C VAL A 190 0.07 37.24 9.64
N ASN A 191 1.14 38.02 9.45
CA ASN A 191 1.05 39.32 8.79
C ASN A 191 0.80 39.12 7.29
N VAL A 192 -0.43 39.31 6.83
CA VAL A 192 -0.81 39.20 5.42
C VAL A 192 -0.48 40.54 4.72
N PRO A 193 0.47 40.54 3.76
CA PRO A 193 0.85 41.77 3.06
C PRO A 193 -0.24 42.25 2.09
N GLN A 194 -0.07 43.47 1.59
CA GLN A 194 -0.93 43.96 0.52
C GLN A 194 -0.89 43.05 -0.70
N ASN A 195 -2.03 42.86 -1.37
CA ASN A 195 -2.18 41.97 -2.53
C ASN A 195 -1.92 40.47 -2.21
N ALA A 196 -2.05 40.10 -0.96
CA ALA A 196 -2.08 38.71 -0.48
C ALA A 196 -3.43 38.38 0.18
N TYR A 197 -3.62 37.14 0.49
CA TYR A 197 -4.69 36.61 1.33
C TYR A 197 -4.16 35.44 2.15
N LEU A 198 -4.84 35.12 3.23
CA LEU A 198 -4.48 34.00 4.08
C LEU A 198 -4.69 32.68 3.32
N GLY A 199 -3.65 31.86 3.21
CA GLY A 199 -3.70 30.56 2.53
C GLY A 199 -4.68 29.58 3.18
N ASP A 200 -4.93 28.45 2.52
CA ASP A 200 -5.91 27.45 2.98
C ASP A 200 -5.52 26.81 4.32
N SER A 201 -4.23 26.61 4.56
CA SER A 201 -3.71 26.14 5.85
C SER A 201 -3.95 27.13 6.99
N GLY A 202 -4.08 28.41 6.68
CA GLY A 202 -4.33 29.46 7.64
C GLY A 202 -3.11 29.93 8.44
N ASP A 203 -1.95 29.33 8.22
CA ASP A 203 -0.68 29.64 8.90
C ASP A 203 0.33 30.41 8.05
N SER A 204 -0.03 30.66 6.81
CA SER A 204 0.77 31.37 5.80
C SER A 204 -0.13 32.21 4.87
N TRP A 205 0.46 33.06 4.08
CA TRP A 205 -0.24 33.87 3.09
C TRP A 205 0.18 33.49 1.67
N VAL A 206 -0.67 33.78 0.72
CA VAL A 206 -0.49 33.56 -0.72
C VAL A 206 -0.80 34.87 -1.46
N CYS A 207 -0.03 35.20 -2.48
CA CYS A 207 -0.31 36.37 -3.31
C CYS A 207 -1.59 36.20 -4.12
N LYS A 208 -2.33 37.28 -4.30
CA LYS A 208 -3.46 37.32 -5.25
C LYS A 208 -2.96 37.09 -6.68
N ARG A 209 -3.87 36.64 -7.53
CA ARG A 209 -3.59 36.45 -8.95
C ARG A 209 -3.04 37.73 -9.58
N GLY A 210 -1.98 37.61 -10.37
CA GLY A 210 -1.26 38.72 -10.96
C GLY A 210 -0.12 39.26 -10.12
N TYR A 211 0.10 38.70 -8.94
CA TYR A 211 1.19 39.06 -8.05
C TYR A 211 2.07 37.85 -7.73
N ARG A 212 3.33 38.13 -7.38
CA ARG A 212 4.31 37.10 -6.97
C ARG A 212 4.97 37.50 -5.67
N ALA A 213 5.24 36.51 -4.82
CA ALA A 213 5.98 36.71 -3.58
C ALA A 213 7.43 37.12 -3.88
N LYS A 214 7.86 38.21 -3.25
CA LYS A 214 9.24 38.67 -3.23
C LYS A 214 9.57 39.12 -1.80
N GLY A 215 10.29 38.26 -1.07
CA GLY A 215 10.44 38.42 0.38
C GLY A 215 9.06 38.37 1.07
N ASP A 216 8.77 39.33 1.91
CA ASP A 216 7.51 39.42 2.66
C ASP A 216 6.43 40.25 1.95
N GLN A 217 6.51 40.45 0.65
CA GLN A 217 5.59 41.27 -0.13
C GLN A 217 5.09 40.53 -1.36
N CYS A 218 3.91 40.93 -1.85
CA CYS A 218 3.39 40.53 -3.14
C CYS A 218 3.57 41.65 -4.16
N VAL A 219 4.46 41.45 -5.11
CA VAL A 219 4.73 42.41 -6.21
C VAL A 219 3.98 42.00 -7.45
N ALA A 220 3.47 42.98 -8.21
CA ALA A 220 2.79 42.73 -9.47
C ALA A 220 3.74 42.04 -10.47
N VAL A 221 3.24 41.05 -11.20
CA VAL A 221 3.95 40.43 -12.33
C VAL A 221 3.84 41.36 -13.55
N PRO A 222 4.95 41.88 -14.04
CA PRO A 222 4.91 42.77 -15.23
C PRO A 222 4.63 41.94 -16.49
N VAL A 223 3.36 41.83 -16.85
CA VAL A 223 2.93 41.13 -18.08
C VAL A 223 3.12 42.11 -19.26
N PRO A 224 3.94 41.74 -20.27
CA PRO A 224 4.15 42.59 -21.44
C PRO A 224 2.91 42.67 -22.35
N ALA A 225 2.89 43.62 -23.27
CA ALA A 225 1.90 43.68 -24.32
C ALA A 225 1.88 42.34 -25.09
N ASN A 226 0.70 41.86 -25.47
CA ASN A 226 0.49 40.55 -26.12
C ASN A 226 0.94 39.35 -25.27
N GLY A 227 1.13 39.54 -23.97
CA GLY A 227 1.32 38.49 -22.97
C GLY A 227 0.07 38.29 -22.12
N TYR A 228 0.03 37.20 -21.37
CA TYR A 228 -0.98 36.92 -20.36
C TYR A 228 -0.34 36.28 -19.12
N PHE A 229 -0.92 36.58 -17.98
CA PHE A 229 -0.48 36.01 -16.69
C PHE A 229 -0.69 34.51 -16.67
N VAL A 230 0.30 33.77 -16.16
CA VAL A 230 0.19 32.35 -15.82
C VAL A 230 0.54 32.16 -14.35
N ASP A 231 -0.29 31.37 -13.66
CA ASP A 231 -0.05 31.01 -12.27
C ASP A 231 1.00 29.90 -12.22
N SER A 232 2.25 30.31 -12.15
CA SER A 232 3.39 29.40 -12.11
C SER A 232 4.40 29.86 -11.06
N SER A 233 4.82 28.95 -10.23
CA SER A 233 5.89 29.19 -9.23
C SER A 233 7.25 29.44 -9.88
N TYR A 234 7.40 29.07 -11.15
CA TYR A 234 8.66 29.17 -11.91
C TYR A 234 8.53 30.07 -13.13
N GLY A 235 9.65 30.62 -13.57
CA GLY A 235 9.72 31.45 -14.76
C GLY A 235 9.24 32.89 -14.52
N THR A 236 8.87 33.59 -15.61
CA THR A 236 8.49 35.01 -15.59
C THR A 236 7.11 35.28 -14.97
N GLY A 237 6.23 34.25 -14.87
CA GLY A 237 4.83 34.39 -14.45
C GLY A 237 3.89 34.83 -15.55
N TRP A 238 4.37 34.91 -16.80
CA TRP A 238 3.57 35.23 -17.98
C TRP A 238 4.02 34.40 -19.17
N LYS A 239 3.17 34.29 -20.16
CA LYS A 239 3.44 33.70 -21.48
C LYS A 239 2.93 34.64 -22.56
N CYS A 240 3.47 34.50 -23.76
CA CYS A 240 2.94 35.24 -24.91
C CYS A 240 1.65 34.62 -25.44
N ALA A 241 0.76 35.47 -25.91
CA ALA A 241 -0.43 35.06 -26.64
C ALA A 241 -0.06 34.37 -27.96
N ARG A 242 -1.02 33.63 -28.54
CA ARG A 242 -0.83 32.97 -29.83
C ARG A 242 -0.44 33.98 -30.91
N GLY A 243 0.54 33.64 -31.71
CA GLY A 243 1.12 34.51 -32.72
C GLY A 243 2.27 35.38 -32.21
N TYR A 244 2.64 35.23 -30.94
CA TYR A 244 3.77 35.95 -30.36
C TYR A 244 4.73 34.97 -29.63
N ARG A 245 6.01 35.26 -29.65
CA ARG A 245 7.08 34.51 -28.97
C ARG A 245 7.78 35.40 -27.95
N VAL A 246 8.37 34.75 -26.95
CA VAL A 246 9.19 35.45 -25.95
C VAL A 246 10.46 35.98 -26.58
N ASP A 247 10.71 37.26 -26.39
CA ASP A 247 11.93 37.94 -26.80
C ASP A 247 12.36 38.88 -25.64
N GLY A 248 13.32 38.38 -24.84
CA GLY A 248 13.68 39.02 -23.57
C GLY A 248 12.48 39.13 -22.62
N ASP A 249 12.14 40.33 -22.21
CA ASP A 249 11.01 40.66 -21.35
C ASP A 249 9.73 41.07 -22.11
N ALA A 250 9.67 40.81 -23.41
CA ALA A 250 8.57 41.21 -24.30
C ALA A 250 8.00 40.03 -25.09
N CYS A 251 6.84 40.24 -25.70
CA CYS A 251 6.24 39.32 -26.65
C CYS A 251 6.36 39.93 -28.08
N ALA A 252 7.28 39.40 -28.85
CA ALA A 252 7.46 39.79 -30.28
C ALA A 252 6.54 38.96 -31.19
N PRO A 253 6.00 39.50 -32.26
CA PRO A 253 5.18 38.74 -33.21
C PRO A 253 5.98 37.60 -33.85
N VAL A 254 5.36 36.44 -34.02
CA VAL A 254 5.89 35.36 -34.86
C VAL A 254 5.60 35.73 -36.30
N VAL A 255 6.65 35.93 -37.07
CA VAL A 255 6.56 36.24 -38.53
C VAL A 255 6.99 34.98 -39.28
N PRO A 256 6.05 34.13 -39.76
CA PRO A 256 6.38 32.96 -40.55
C PRO A 256 6.99 33.39 -41.90
N PRO A 257 8.03 32.71 -42.40
CA PRO A 257 8.54 32.94 -43.77
C PRO A 257 7.53 32.43 -44.81
N PRO A 258 7.79 32.68 -46.13
CA PRO A 258 6.97 32.11 -47.19
C PRO A 258 6.83 30.58 -47.03
N ASN A 259 5.66 30.04 -47.34
CA ASN A 259 5.29 28.61 -47.18
C ASN A 259 5.39 28.10 -45.73
N ALA A 260 5.07 28.95 -44.77
CA ALA A 260 5.01 28.60 -43.35
C ALA A 260 3.79 29.22 -42.67
N HIS A 261 3.37 28.60 -41.57
CA HIS A 261 2.29 29.07 -40.71
C HIS A 261 2.73 29.08 -39.25
N VAL A 262 1.98 29.78 -38.40
CA VAL A 262 2.18 29.69 -36.94
C VAL A 262 1.85 28.26 -36.49
N ASP A 263 2.79 27.65 -35.81
CA ASP A 263 2.70 26.24 -35.38
C ASP A 263 1.58 25.99 -34.40
N TYR A 264 1.38 24.71 -34.02
CA TYR A 264 0.37 24.32 -33.05
C TYR A 264 0.58 24.97 -31.67
N SER A 265 1.84 25.19 -31.25
CA SER A 265 2.14 25.87 -29.99
C SER A 265 1.67 27.33 -29.98
N GLY A 266 1.59 27.93 -31.15
CA GLY A 266 1.22 29.31 -31.33
C GLY A 266 2.35 30.31 -31.06
N ASN A 267 3.53 29.83 -30.70
CA ASN A 267 4.67 30.67 -30.30
C ASN A 267 5.91 30.47 -31.19
N ASP A 268 5.80 29.64 -32.20
CA ASP A 268 6.81 29.45 -33.26
C ASP A 268 6.08 29.21 -34.61
N TRP A 269 6.81 28.86 -35.64
CA TRP A 269 6.27 28.59 -36.97
C TRP A 269 6.72 27.21 -37.47
N ALA A 270 5.92 26.61 -38.33
CA ALA A 270 6.19 25.38 -39.03
C ALA A 270 5.98 25.57 -40.54
N CYS A 271 6.69 24.81 -41.37
CA CYS A 271 6.51 24.84 -42.83
C CYS A 271 5.20 24.17 -43.24
N ASP A 272 4.57 24.70 -44.27
CA ASP A 272 3.45 24.05 -44.93
C ASP A 272 3.94 22.82 -45.71
N GLU A 273 3.15 21.77 -45.76
CA GLU A 273 3.48 20.60 -46.59
C GLU A 273 3.47 20.97 -48.09
N PRO A 274 4.43 20.49 -48.89
CA PRO A 274 5.50 19.55 -48.60
C PRO A 274 6.84 20.16 -48.17
N TYR A 275 6.90 21.45 -47.84
CA TYR A 275 8.15 22.17 -47.55
C TYR A 275 8.80 21.67 -46.22
N LEU A 276 10.14 21.74 -46.20
CA LEU A 276 10.98 21.33 -45.08
C LEU A 276 11.68 22.53 -44.44
N LYS A 277 11.74 22.57 -43.10
CA LYS A 277 12.44 23.63 -42.36
C LYS A 277 13.95 23.45 -42.46
N GLN A 278 14.63 24.42 -43.10
CA GLN A 278 16.08 24.43 -43.24
C GLN A 278 16.61 25.85 -43.04
N GLY A 279 17.51 26.05 -42.08
CA GLY A 279 18.21 27.32 -41.84
C GLY A 279 17.31 28.53 -41.53
N GLY A 280 16.05 28.33 -41.10
CA GLY A 280 15.11 29.41 -40.82
C GLY A 280 14.16 29.76 -41.95
N GLU A 281 14.17 29.00 -43.04
CA GLU A 281 13.30 29.11 -44.20
C GLU A 281 12.61 27.79 -44.51
N CYS A 282 11.54 27.83 -45.31
CA CYS A 282 10.86 26.64 -45.80
C CYS A 282 11.30 26.37 -47.26
N VAL A 283 12.04 25.30 -47.48
CA VAL A 283 12.56 24.90 -48.80
C VAL A 283 11.78 23.72 -49.37
N ALA A 284 11.64 23.67 -50.67
CA ALA A 284 11.04 22.52 -51.34
C ALA A 284 11.90 21.27 -51.13
N PRO A 285 11.27 20.08 -51.02
CA PRO A 285 11.96 18.81 -50.84
C PRO A 285 12.87 18.43 -52.00
#